data_7bb0ae0b2d0ee464b4400a30724f9064
#
_entry.id   7bb0ae0b2d0ee464b4400a30724f9064
#
_cell.length_a   1.000
_cell.length_b   1.000
_cell.length_c   1.000
_cell.angle_alpha   90.00
_cell.angle_beta   90.00
_cell.angle_gamma   90.00
#
_symmetry.space_group_name_H-M   'P 1'
#
loop_
_entity.id
_entity.type
_entity.pdbx_description
1 polymer ?
#
loop_
_entity_poly.entity_id
_entity_poly.type
_entity_poly.pdbx_seq_one_letter_code
_entity_poly.pdbx_strand_id
1 'polypeptide(L)'
;MKYPCLVPKRLCKTDICVHLESEEINNLGESERTLTLYLKCNYQDTAKTVLTAEKKLIQVSGTALFPGDIAPDWPTLSGGTVTIFGQNRRIVQGIKARNPDGTVNYCRLEVV
;
A
#
# COMPACT_ATOMS: atom_id res chain seq x y z
N MET A 1 -6.94 2.94 -23.28
CA MET A 1 -7.96 3.80 -22.64
C MET A 1 -7.56 4.07 -21.19
N LYS A 2 -7.72 5.29 -20.73
CA LYS A 2 -7.35 5.70 -19.40
C LYS A 2 -8.57 6.28 -18.68
N TYR A 3 -8.93 5.68 -17.56
CA TYR A 3 -10.05 6.17 -16.76
C TYR A 3 -9.65 7.43 -15.96
N PRO A 4 -10.60 8.28 -15.56
CA PRO A 4 -10.34 9.28 -14.55
C PRO A 4 -9.80 8.62 -13.27
N CYS A 5 -8.98 9.36 -12.51
CA CYS A 5 -8.45 8.83 -11.25
C CYS A 5 -9.59 8.53 -10.29
N LEU A 6 -9.73 7.27 -9.86
CA LEU A 6 -10.79 6.82 -8.98
C LEU A 6 -10.56 7.23 -7.52
N VAL A 7 -9.35 7.68 -7.19
CA VAL A 7 -9.00 8.21 -5.87
C VAL A 7 -8.54 9.65 -6.06
N PRO A 8 -9.45 10.64 -6.07
CA PRO A 8 -9.08 12.04 -6.29
C PRO A 8 -8.19 12.58 -5.17
N LYS A 9 -7.15 13.34 -5.54
CA LYS A 9 -6.24 13.95 -4.57
C LYS A 9 -6.94 14.85 -3.55
N ARG A 10 -8.04 15.49 -3.95
CA ARG A 10 -8.82 16.37 -3.04
C ARG A 10 -9.40 15.62 -1.84
N LEU A 11 -9.58 14.30 -1.94
CA LEU A 11 -10.10 13.45 -0.87
C LEU A 11 -8.98 12.81 -0.04
N CYS A 12 -7.72 12.97 -0.44
CA CYS A 12 -6.57 12.40 0.24
C CYS A 12 -5.99 13.44 1.19
N LYS A 13 -6.50 13.48 2.42
CA LYS A 13 -6.14 14.50 3.41
C LYS A 13 -5.42 13.95 4.64
N THR A 14 -5.30 12.63 4.75
CA THR A 14 -4.64 12.00 5.89
C THR A 14 -3.16 11.81 5.60
N ASP A 15 -2.31 12.34 6.48
CA ASP A 15 -0.87 12.15 6.36
C ASP A 15 -0.48 10.73 6.72
N ILE A 16 0.38 10.12 5.92
CA ILE A 16 0.87 8.77 6.12
C ILE A 16 2.35 8.67 5.75
N CYS A 17 3.10 7.92 6.53
CA CYS A 17 4.47 7.54 6.18
C CYS A 17 4.46 6.06 5.82
N VAL A 18 4.85 5.75 4.59
CA VAL A 18 4.88 4.37 4.09
C VAL A 18 6.32 3.91 3.99
N HIS A 19 6.65 2.81 4.66
CA HIS A 19 7.96 2.17 4.57
C HIS A 19 7.78 0.83 3.88
N LEU A 20 8.22 0.75 2.63
CA LEU A 20 8.14 -0.46 1.81
C LEU A 20 9.43 -1.26 1.92
N GLU A 21 9.31 -2.58 1.95
CA GLU A 21 10.44 -3.49 1.97
C GLU A 21 10.33 -4.46 0.79
N SER A 22 11.46 -4.73 0.13
CA SER A 22 11.53 -5.70 -0.94
C SER A 22 11.28 -7.11 -0.40
N GLU A 23 10.65 -7.96 -1.20
CA GLU A 23 10.51 -9.39 -0.89
C GLU A 23 11.84 -10.13 -1.02
N GLU A 24 12.79 -9.56 -1.78
CA GLU A 24 14.11 -10.13 -1.91
C GLU A 24 14.93 -9.88 -0.65
N ILE A 25 15.59 -10.94 -0.16
CA ILE A 25 16.37 -10.90 1.07
C ILE A 25 17.84 -11.10 0.71
N ASN A 26 18.71 -10.25 1.27
CA ASN A 26 20.14 -10.38 1.06
C ASN A 26 20.75 -11.49 1.94
N ASN A 27 22.07 -11.72 1.83
CA ASN A 27 22.77 -12.78 2.56
C ASN A 27 22.72 -12.61 4.09
N LEU A 28 22.37 -11.43 4.57
CA LEU A 28 22.26 -11.14 6.00
C LEU A 28 20.84 -11.31 6.54
N GLY A 29 19.90 -11.75 5.69
CA GLY A 29 18.51 -11.91 6.07
C GLY A 29 17.70 -10.61 6.09
N GLU A 30 18.25 -9.53 5.55
CA GLU A 30 17.60 -8.23 5.48
C GLU A 30 16.98 -8.01 4.10
N SER A 31 15.93 -7.19 4.03
CA SER A 31 15.35 -6.81 2.74
C SER A 31 16.38 -6.09 1.89
N GLU A 32 16.51 -6.49 0.63
CA GLU A 32 17.52 -5.98 -0.28
C GLU A 32 17.28 -4.53 -0.65
N ARG A 33 16.01 -4.11 -0.71
CA ARG A 33 15.60 -2.74 -1.04
C ARG A 33 14.57 -2.25 -0.06
N THR A 34 14.68 -0.98 0.32
CA THR A 34 13.69 -0.31 1.16
C THR A 34 13.34 1.05 0.53
N LEU A 35 12.14 1.51 0.78
CA LEU A 35 11.66 2.81 0.27
C LEU A 35 10.75 3.44 1.32
N THR A 36 11.07 4.68 1.70
CA THR A 36 10.24 5.44 2.64
C THR A 36 9.58 6.60 1.91
N LEU A 37 8.26 6.71 2.04
CA LEU A 37 7.45 7.72 1.37
C LEU A 37 6.62 8.48 2.38
N TYR A 38 6.56 9.81 2.23
CA TYR A 38 5.69 10.69 3.00
C TYR A 38 4.58 11.18 2.08
N LEU A 39 3.36 10.69 2.31
CA LEU A 39 2.26 10.86 1.37
C LEU A 39 0.99 11.30 2.10
N LYS A 40 -0.02 11.68 1.31
CA LYS A 40 -1.38 11.87 1.80
C LYS A 40 -2.28 10.83 1.16
N CYS A 41 -3.19 10.29 1.95
CA CYS A 41 -4.08 9.21 1.50
C CYS A 41 -5.52 9.44 1.95
N ASN A 42 -6.42 8.68 1.36
CA ASN A 42 -7.78 8.53 1.85
C ASN A 42 -7.80 7.26 2.70
N TYR A 43 -7.78 7.43 4.03
CA TYR A 43 -7.71 6.31 4.97
C TYR A 43 -9.09 5.98 5.51
N GLN A 44 -9.44 4.69 5.50
CA GLN A 44 -10.68 4.18 6.05
C GLN A 44 -10.38 3.06 7.02
N ASP A 45 -10.95 3.14 8.21
CA ASP A 45 -10.92 2.02 9.15
C ASP A 45 -11.83 0.92 8.62
N THR A 46 -11.30 -0.29 8.53
CA THR A 46 -12.00 -1.44 7.98
C THR A 46 -11.74 -2.65 8.85
N ALA A 47 -12.78 -3.37 9.21
CA ALA A 47 -12.65 -4.64 9.90
C ALA A 47 -13.08 -5.75 8.95
N LYS A 48 -12.09 -6.41 8.33
CA LYS A 48 -12.36 -7.55 7.45
C LYS A 48 -11.25 -8.57 7.58
N THR A 49 -11.57 -9.82 7.22
CA THR A 49 -10.59 -10.90 7.20
C THR A 49 -10.16 -11.13 5.77
N VAL A 50 -8.84 -11.18 5.55
CA VAL A 50 -8.28 -11.49 4.23
C VAL A 50 -7.42 -12.74 4.32
N LEU A 51 -7.38 -13.51 3.22
CA LEU A 51 -6.50 -14.67 3.09
C LEU A 51 -5.19 -14.19 2.46
N THR A 52 -4.10 -14.36 3.19
CA THR A 52 -2.78 -13.96 2.69
C THR A 52 -2.20 -15.01 1.74
N ALA A 53 -1.10 -14.68 1.07
CA ALA A 53 -0.37 -15.61 0.22
C ALA A 53 0.13 -16.84 0.98
N GLU A 54 0.33 -16.73 2.28
CA GLU A 54 0.72 -17.82 3.18
C GLU A 54 -0.48 -18.67 3.62
N LYS A 55 -1.67 -18.40 3.09
CA LYS A 55 -2.94 -19.07 3.42
C LYS A 55 -3.36 -18.89 4.89
N LYS A 56 -2.96 -17.77 5.48
CA LYS A 56 -3.41 -17.39 6.82
C LYS A 56 -4.54 -16.38 6.71
N LEU A 57 -5.52 -16.49 7.61
CA LEU A 57 -6.58 -15.49 7.74
C LEU A 57 -6.09 -14.39 8.67
N ILE A 58 -6.02 -13.16 8.16
CA ILE A 58 -5.59 -11.99 8.94
C ILE A 58 -6.71 -10.95 8.92
N GLN A 59 -7.01 -10.40 10.08
CA GLN A 59 -8.00 -9.33 10.19
C GLN A 59 -7.33 -8.00 9.84
N VAL A 60 -7.83 -7.35 8.78
CA VAL A 60 -7.37 -6.03 8.35
C VAL A 60 -8.04 -4.95 9.21
N SER A 61 -7.26 -3.98 9.67
CA SER A 61 -7.75 -2.88 10.51
C SER A 61 -8.05 -1.61 9.71
N GLY A 62 -7.44 -1.42 8.55
CA GLY A 62 -7.66 -0.24 7.76
C GLY A 62 -7.20 -0.39 6.32
N THR A 63 -7.66 0.54 5.49
CA THR A 63 -7.31 0.61 4.07
C THR A 63 -6.90 2.04 3.72
N ALA A 64 -5.72 2.19 3.13
CA ALA A 64 -5.21 3.47 2.64
C ALA A 64 -5.26 3.50 1.11
N LEU A 65 -5.89 4.54 0.56
CA LEU A 65 -6.03 4.74 -0.88
C LEU A 65 -5.16 5.92 -1.31
N PHE A 66 -4.40 5.73 -2.38
CA PHE A 66 -3.48 6.73 -2.92
C PHE A 66 -3.79 7.00 -4.38
N PRO A 67 -3.76 8.27 -4.83
CA PRO A 67 -3.94 8.58 -6.25
C PRO A 67 -2.69 8.21 -7.04
N GLY A 68 -2.85 7.54 -8.18
CA GLY A 68 -1.77 7.16 -9.06
C GLY A 68 -0.84 6.09 -8.48
N ASP A 69 0.37 6.00 -9.04
CA ASP A 69 1.38 5.03 -8.62
C ASP A 69 2.33 5.67 -7.60
N ILE A 70 2.31 5.18 -6.37
CA ILE A 70 3.16 5.71 -5.28
C ILE A 70 4.59 5.20 -5.35
N ALA A 71 4.82 4.09 -6.05
CA ALA A 71 6.14 3.48 -6.16
C ALA A 71 6.33 2.88 -7.56
N PRO A 72 6.62 3.73 -8.59
CA PRO A 72 6.70 3.25 -9.98
C PRO A 72 7.75 2.17 -10.20
N ASP A 73 8.84 2.19 -9.44
CA ASP A 73 9.93 1.23 -9.58
C ASP A 73 9.66 -0.09 -8.84
N TRP A 74 8.53 -0.17 -8.13
CA TRP A 74 8.18 -1.35 -7.35
C TRP A 74 6.99 -2.07 -8.02
N PRO A 75 7.17 -3.29 -8.51
CA PRO A 75 6.08 -4.03 -9.18
C PRO A 75 4.96 -4.43 -8.22
N THR A 76 5.28 -4.63 -6.94
CA THR A 76 4.31 -4.97 -5.91
C THR A 76 4.48 -4.09 -4.68
N LEU A 77 3.41 -3.95 -3.90
CA LEU A 77 3.40 -3.15 -2.67
C LEU A 77 3.22 -4.05 -1.44
N SER A 78 3.68 -5.28 -1.50
CA SER A 78 3.64 -6.19 -0.36
C SER A 78 4.86 -6.00 0.54
N GLY A 79 4.63 -6.17 1.84
CA GLY A 79 5.69 -6.03 2.85
C GLY A 79 5.95 -4.59 3.29
N GLY A 80 6.37 -4.45 4.53
CA GLY A 80 6.67 -3.16 5.12
C GLY A 80 5.63 -2.69 6.13
N THR A 81 5.75 -1.43 6.51
CA THR A 81 4.91 -0.81 7.54
C THR A 81 4.43 0.56 7.10
N VAL A 82 3.37 1.03 7.76
CA VAL A 82 2.90 2.40 7.61
C VAL A 82 2.79 3.03 9.00
N THR A 83 3.02 4.32 9.08
CA THR A 83 2.77 5.11 10.28
C THR A 83 1.62 6.07 9.96
N ILE A 84 0.53 5.93 10.69
CA ILE A 84 -0.67 6.74 10.50
C ILE A 84 -1.32 7.03 11.86
N PHE A 85 -1.75 8.26 12.08
CA PHE A 85 -2.31 8.72 13.36
C PHE A 85 -1.38 8.40 14.56
N GLY A 86 -0.06 8.50 14.34
CA GLY A 86 0.93 8.21 15.38
C GLY A 86 1.11 6.73 15.72
N GLN A 87 0.53 5.82 14.93
CA GLN A 87 0.62 4.39 15.14
C GLN A 87 1.31 3.71 13.97
N ASN A 88 2.14 2.71 14.28
CA ASN A 88 2.76 1.86 13.28
C ASN A 88 1.85 0.67 12.99
N ARG A 89 1.60 0.42 11.72
CA ARG A 89 0.77 -0.71 11.27
C ARG A 89 1.52 -1.47 10.18
N ARG A 90 1.31 -2.78 10.15
CA ARG A 90 1.95 -3.64 9.15
C ARG A 90 1.09 -3.71 7.89
N ILE A 91 1.75 -3.68 6.73
CA ILE A 91 1.09 -3.86 5.44
C ILE A 91 0.80 -5.35 5.25
N VAL A 92 -0.48 -5.70 5.08
CA VAL A 92 -0.92 -7.08 4.81
C VAL A 92 -0.83 -7.36 3.33
N GLN A 93 -1.38 -6.48 2.50
CA GLN A 93 -1.27 -6.56 1.05
C GLN A 93 -1.43 -5.18 0.43
N GLY A 94 -0.85 -5.03 -0.76
CA GLY A 94 -0.98 -3.83 -1.55
C GLY A 94 -1.49 -4.15 -2.94
N ILE A 95 -2.23 -3.23 -3.54
CA ILE A 95 -2.83 -3.40 -4.85
C ILE A 95 -2.55 -2.15 -5.68
N LYS A 96 -2.11 -2.35 -6.92
CA LYS A 96 -2.05 -1.30 -7.93
C LYS A 96 -3.18 -1.52 -8.91
N ALA A 97 -4.23 -0.70 -8.84
CA ALA A 97 -5.35 -0.81 -9.77
C ALA A 97 -4.98 -0.12 -11.09
N ARG A 98 -5.08 -0.86 -12.19
CA ARG A 98 -4.60 -0.39 -13.49
C ARG A 98 -5.75 -0.04 -14.42
N ASN A 99 -5.49 0.95 -15.27
CA ASN A 99 -6.35 1.28 -16.40
C ASN A 99 -6.21 0.23 -17.50
N PRO A 100 -7.16 0.17 -18.46
CA PRO A 100 -7.03 -0.76 -19.58
C PRO A 100 -5.74 -0.61 -20.41
N ASP A 101 -5.10 0.57 -20.39
CA ASP A 101 -3.84 0.81 -21.09
C ASP A 101 -2.61 0.35 -20.27
N GLY A 102 -2.80 -0.20 -19.08
CA GLY A 102 -1.73 -0.70 -18.23
C GLY A 102 -1.17 0.30 -17.23
N THR A 103 -1.53 1.58 -17.31
CA THR A 103 -1.09 2.58 -16.34
C THR A 103 -1.82 2.41 -15.00
N VAL A 104 -1.19 2.82 -13.91
CA VAL A 104 -1.78 2.69 -12.58
C VAL A 104 -2.75 3.85 -12.33
N ASN A 105 -3.99 3.52 -12.02
CA ASN A 105 -5.02 4.51 -11.66
C ASN A 105 -4.90 4.93 -10.21
N TYR A 106 -4.79 3.97 -9.31
CA TYR A 106 -4.60 4.22 -7.88
C TYR A 106 -3.92 3.04 -7.20
N CYS A 107 -3.41 3.27 -5.99
CA CYS A 107 -2.86 2.21 -5.14
C CYS A 107 -3.70 2.05 -3.88
N ARG A 108 -3.77 0.83 -3.36
CA ARG A 108 -4.46 0.52 -2.12
C ARG A 108 -3.55 -0.33 -1.23
N LEU A 109 -3.42 0.06 0.04
CA LEU A 109 -2.71 -0.71 1.04
C LEU A 109 -3.69 -1.16 2.12
N GLU A 110 -3.70 -2.45 2.44
CA GLU A 110 -4.46 -3.00 3.55
C GLU A 110 -3.51 -3.26 4.71
N VAL A 111 -3.86 -2.76 5.90
CA VAL A 111 -2.98 -2.75 7.08
C VAL A 111 -3.67 -3.34 8.30
N VAL A 112 -2.87 -3.85 9.24
CA VAL A 112 -3.35 -4.40 10.52
C VAL A 112 -2.92 -3.54 11.69
#